data_5cfe9da2e937e641e0b6d84bad7a704f
#
_entry.id   5cfe9da2e937e641e0b6d84bad7a704f
#
_cell.length_a   1.000
_cell.length_b   1.000
_cell.length_c   1.000
_cell.angle_alpha   90.00
_cell.angle_beta   90.00
_cell.angle_gamma   90.00
#
_symmetry.space_group_name_H-M   'P 1'
#
loop_
_entity.id
_entity.type
_entity.pdbx_description
1 polymer ?
#
loop_
_entity_poly.entity_id
_entity_poly.type
_entity_poly.pdbx_seq_one_letter_code
_entity_poly.pdbx_strand_id
1 'polypeptide(L)'
;INSQLTLNQELPFLKGLSFKGTVAYDPTFIDDKTWRTRMQLASIDTTQQPYVITDGTFNDPKASLSQSYSRTRQLTYQAGLYYSNSFGKHNLNMVGVFEAKNNQGLSFALSRRNYDLLVDELNMGSSNPQDWGNSGSSWKARQQGWVYRVAYDYGGKYMLEASGRYDGSYYFAPDKRFGFFPAVSAGWRLSEESFLKNVKALNNLKLRASYGEVG
;
A
#
# COMPACT_ATOMS: atom_id res chain seq x y z
N ILE A 1 -0.08 7.50 13.31
CA ILE A 1 0.55 8.75 12.82
C ILE A 1 1.59 8.36 11.79
N ASN A 2 1.39 8.78 10.56
CA ASN A 2 2.34 8.59 9.48
C ASN A 2 3.35 9.75 9.50
N SER A 3 4.61 9.45 9.29
CA SER A 3 5.69 10.43 9.33
C SER A 3 6.51 10.37 8.05
N GLN A 4 6.79 11.53 7.48
CA GLN A 4 7.62 11.62 6.27
C GLN A 4 8.60 12.80 6.40
N LEU A 5 9.84 12.53 6.04
CA LEU A 5 10.88 13.53 5.88
C LEU A 5 11.30 13.54 4.41
N THR A 6 11.27 14.73 3.80
CA THR A 6 11.70 14.91 2.42
C THR A 6 12.75 16.02 2.34
N LEU A 7 13.86 15.71 1.70
CA LEU A 7 14.92 16.65 1.32
C LEU A 7 14.84 16.89 -0.18
N ASN A 8 14.75 18.14 -0.60
CA ASN A 8 14.87 18.55 -2.00
C ASN A 8 16.10 19.48 -2.10
N GLN A 9 17.03 19.15 -2.98
CA GLN A 9 18.27 19.90 -3.17
C GLN A 9 18.51 20.13 -4.66
N GLU A 10 18.56 21.37 -5.09
CA GLU A 10 19.11 21.72 -6.40
C GLU A 10 20.63 21.56 -6.39
N LEU A 11 21.17 20.98 -7.45
CA LEU A 11 22.60 20.72 -7.58
C LEU A 11 23.23 21.76 -8.50
N PRO A 12 23.95 22.77 -7.95
CA PRO A 12 24.34 23.98 -8.70
C PRO A 12 25.40 23.72 -9.78
N PHE A 13 26.12 22.59 -9.72
CA PHE A 13 27.12 22.22 -10.71
C PHE A 13 26.55 21.84 -12.08
N LEU A 14 25.23 21.51 -12.15
CA LEU A 14 24.53 21.23 -13.40
C LEU A 14 23.15 21.86 -13.38
N LYS A 15 22.95 22.90 -14.19
CA LYS A 15 21.66 23.62 -14.29
C LYS A 15 20.54 22.65 -14.65
N GLY A 16 19.48 22.66 -13.85
CA GLY A 16 18.31 21.82 -14.05
C GLY A 16 18.39 20.45 -13.38
N LEU A 17 19.48 20.15 -12.67
CA LEU A 17 19.62 18.92 -11.89
C LEU A 17 19.20 19.14 -10.44
N SER A 18 18.37 18.25 -9.91
CA SER A 18 17.99 18.22 -8.50
C SER A 18 18.00 16.80 -7.95
N PHE A 19 18.24 16.72 -6.65
CA PHE A 19 18.13 15.50 -5.84
C PHE A 19 16.91 15.58 -4.94
N LYS A 20 16.19 14.49 -4.81
CA LYS A 20 15.12 14.35 -3.82
C LYS A 20 15.31 13.07 -3.02
N GLY A 21 15.47 13.21 -1.71
CA GLY A 21 15.49 12.09 -0.76
C GLY A 21 14.22 12.09 0.09
N THR A 22 13.62 10.93 0.29
CA THR A 22 12.43 10.77 1.14
C THR A 22 12.58 9.55 2.03
N VAL A 23 12.28 9.73 3.32
CA VAL A 23 12.11 8.63 4.27
C VAL A 23 10.71 8.74 4.85
N ALA A 24 9.92 7.68 4.72
CA ALA A 24 8.57 7.62 5.27
C ALA A 24 8.42 6.43 6.21
N TYR A 25 7.73 6.65 7.32
CA TYR A 25 7.42 5.63 8.33
C TYR A 25 5.91 5.61 8.59
N ASP A 26 5.30 4.49 8.23
CA ASP A 26 3.85 4.28 8.27
C ASP A 26 3.51 3.10 9.21
N PRO A 27 3.33 3.36 10.53
CA PRO A 27 2.88 2.35 11.45
C PRO A 27 1.35 2.26 11.49
N THR A 28 0.83 1.05 11.61
CA THR A 28 -0.57 0.76 11.90
C THR A 28 -0.61 -0.12 13.14
N PHE A 29 -1.45 0.26 14.09
CA PHE A 29 -1.70 -0.48 15.32
C PHE A 29 -3.19 -0.79 15.40
N ILE A 30 -3.53 -2.02 15.71
CA ILE A 30 -4.89 -2.49 15.91
C ILE A 30 -4.91 -3.20 17.25
N ASP A 31 -5.80 -2.79 18.12
CA ASP A 31 -6.07 -3.39 19.42
C ASP A 31 -7.56 -3.71 19.47
N ASP A 32 -7.89 -4.98 19.57
CA ASP A 32 -9.26 -5.46 19.59
C ASP A 32 -9.53 -6.21 20.90
N LYS A 33 -10.65 -5.87 21.53
CA LYS A 33 -11.17 -6.56 22.70
C LYS A 33 -12.59 -7.02 22.44
N THR A 34 -12.83 -8.30 22.48
CA THR A 34 -14.14 -8.91 22.30
C THR A 34 -14.58 -9.62 23.55
N TRP A 35 -15.60 -9.08 24.20
CA TRP A 35 -16.26 -9.69 25.34
C TRP A 35 -17.59 -10.28 24.91
N ARG A 36 -17.81 -11.54 25.21
CA ARG A 36 -19.07 -12.25 24.94
C ARG A 36 -19.65 -12.77 26.24
N THR A 37 -20.92 -12.46 26.46
CA THR A 37 -21.68 -12.94 27.64
C THR A 37 -22.78 -13.86 27.18
N ARG A 38 -23.28 -14.64 28.12
CA ARG A 38 -24.48 -15.45 27.95
C ARG A 38 -25.69 -14.54 27.68
N MET A 39 -26.46 -14.84 26.67
CA MET A 39 -27.76 -14.23 26.43
C MET A 39 -28.85 -15.18 26.96
N GLN A 40 -29.68 -14.70 27.89
CA GLN A 40 -30.87 -15.42 28.31
C GLN A 40 -32.01 -15.10 27.35
N LEU A 41 -32.67 -16.16 26.85
CA LEU A 41 -33.82 -16.08 26.00
C LEU A 41 -34.95 -16.82 26.70
N ALA A 42 -36.18 -16.36 26.49
CA ALA A 42 -37.36 -17.08 26.92
C ALA A 42 -38.21 -17.45 25.70
N SER A 43 -38.62 -18.68 25.61
CA SER A 43 -39.57 -19.15 24.63
C SER A 43 -40.97 -19.24 25.31
N ILE A 44 -41.98 -18.69 24.65
CA ILE A 44 -43.36 -18.68 25.18
C ILE A 44 -44.14 -19.63 24.33
N ASP A 45 -44.70 -20.67 24.96
CA ASP A 45 -45.69 -21.54 24.34
C ASP A 45 -47.09 -20.89 24.45
N THR A 46 -47.56 -20.37 23.34
CA THR A 46 -48.87 -19.70 23.23
C THR A 46 -50.04 -20.67 23.00
N THR A 47 -49.77 -21.96 22.87
CA THR A 47 -50.81 -22.98 22.68
C THR A 47 -51.44 -23.43 24.00
N GLN A 48 -50.83 -23.12 25.14
CA GLN A 48 -51.29 -23.46 26.48
C GLN A 48 -51.78 -22.22 27.24
N GLN A 49 -52.74 -22.42 28.14
CA GLN A 49 -53.19 -21.38 29.08
C GLN A 49 -53.21 -21.94 30.51
N PRO A 50 -52.48 -21.32 31.46
CA PRO A 50 -51.64 -20.13 31.27
C PRO A 50 -50.43 -20.43 30.36
N TYR A 51 -49.91 -19.40 29.70
CA TYR A 51 -48.73 -19.53 28.82
C TYR A 51 -47.54 -20.13 29.59
N VAL A 52 -46.92 -21.12 28.97
CA VAL A 52 -45.69 -21.72 29.53
C VAL A 52 -44.49 -20.96 29.00
N ILE A 53 -43.69 -20.42 29.91
CA ILE A 53 -42.43 -19.74 29.61
C ILE A 53 -41.31 -20.72 29.89
N THR A 54 -40.51 -21.00 28.89
CA THR A 54 -39.30 -21.84 29.02
C THR A 54 -38.04 -20.98 28.81
N ASP A 55 -37.20 -20.93 29.84
CA ASP A 55 -35.96 -20.25 29.77
C ASP A 55 -34.96 -21.06 28.91
N GLY A 56 -34.31 -20.37 28.00
CA GLY A 56 -33.25 -20.90 27.16
C GLY A 56 -32.01 -20.02 27.23
N THR A 57 -30.90 -20.51 26.73
CA THR A 57 -29.69 -19.75 26.58
C THR A 57 -29.22 -19.76 25.14
N PHE A 58 -28.75 -18.63 24.66
CA PHE A 58 -28.10 -18.48 23.37
C PHE A 58 -26.62 -18.18 23.60
N ASN A 59 -25.75 -18.70 22.76
CA ASN A 59 -24.30 -18.72 22.89
C ASN A 59 -23.79 -19.68 24.00
N ASP A 60 -22.49 -19.62 24.27
CA ASP A 60 -21.87 -20.42 25.32
C ASP A 60 -22.50 -20.11 26.70
N PRO A 61 -22.63 -21.13 27.56
CA PRO A 61 -23.25 -20.97 28.89
C PRO A 61 -22.48 -20.05 29.81
N LYS A 62 -21.20 -19.80 29.53
CA LYS A 62 -20.34 -18.90 30.30
C LYS A 62 -19.69 -17.85 29.39
N ALA A 63 -19.33 -16.72 29.99
CA ALA A 63 -18.67 -15.63 29.26
C ALA A 63 -17.27 -16.00 28.75
N SER A 64 -16.84 -15.29 27.72
CA SER A 64 -15.50 -15.40 27.15
C SER A 64 -14.94 -14.04 26.77
N LEU A 65 -13.62 -13.91 26.88
CA LEU A 65 -12.86 -12.73 26.46
C LEU A 65 -11.81 -13.13 25.44
N SER A 66 -11.70 -12.35 24.38
CA SER A 66 -10.59 -12.39 23.43
C SER A 66 -10.01 -11.00 23.28
N GLN A 67 -8.69 -10.91 23.34
CA GLN A 67 -7.94 -9.70 23.06
C GLN A 67 -6.90 -9.99 21.98
N SER A 68 -6.77 -9.12 21.02
CA SER A 68 -5.75 -9.24 19.99
C SER A 68 -5.04 -7.91 19.76
N TYR A 69 -3.77 -8.01 19.47
CA TYR A 69 -2.93 -6.87 19.09
C TYR A 69 -2.26 -7.17 17.77
N SER A 70 -2.34 -6.23 16.86
CA SER A 70 -1.63 -6.28 15.60
C SER A 70 -0.89 -4.97 15.34
N ARG A 71 0.33 -5.10 14.90
CA ARG A 71 1.15 -3.98 14.48
C ARG A 71 1.76 -4.27 13.12
N THR A 72 1.50 -3.41 12.17
CA THR A 72 2.22 -3.37 10.89
C THR A 72 3.01 -2.07 10.81
N ARG A 73 4.22 -2.13 10.27
CA ARG A 73 5.03 -0.94 10.00
C ARG A 73 5.66 -1.05 8.63
N GLN A 74 5.55 0.02 7.88
CA GLN A 74 6.25 0.19 6.60
C GLN A 74 7.27 1.31 6.74
N LEU A 75 8.48 1.02 6.33
CA LEU A 75 9.56 2.00 6.20
C LEU A 75 9.94 2.08 4.72
N THR A 76 9.77 3.27 4.14
CA THR A 76 10.05 3.54 2.73
C THR A 76 11.21 4.52 2.62
N TYR A 77 12.17 4.17 1.79
CA TYR A 77 13.28 5.03 1.40
C TYR A 77 13.19 5.29 -0.10
N GLN A 78 13.33 6.55 -0.49
CA GLN A 78 13.43 6.95 -1.88
C GLN A 78 14.59 7.91 -2.05
N ALA A 79 15.36 7.70 -3.10
CA ALA A 79 16.42 8.62 -3.53
C ALA A 79 16.31 8.80 -5.04
N GLY A 80 16.13 10.04 -5.49
CA GLY A 80 15.89 10.35 -6.88
C GLY A 80 16.75 11.50 -7.39
N LEU A 81 17.18 11.38 -8.64
CA LEU A 81 17.78 12.44 -9.44
C LEU A 81 16.80 12.86 -10.52
N TYR A 82 16.62 14.15 -10.64
CA TYR A 82 15.71 14.79 -11.59
C TYR A 82 16.50 15.81 -12.39
N TYR A 83 16.42 15.70 -13.69
CA TYR A 83 17.05 16.66 -14.59
C TYR A 83 16.02 17.22 -15.57
N SER A 84 15.96 18.54 -15.67
CA SER A 84 15.08 19.22 -16.63
C SER A 84 15.82 20.44 -17.19
N ASN A 85 16.04 20.44 -18.49
CA ASN A 85 16.71 21.57 -19.13
C ASN A 85 16.24 21.71 -20.59
N SER A 86 16.36 22.94 -21.09
CA SER A 86 16.05 23.32 -22.46
C SER A 86 17.26 23.95 -23.14
N PHE A 87 17.62 23.47 -24.33
CA PHE A 87 18.70 23.94 -25.14
C PHE A 87 18.17 24.39 -26.51
N GLY A 88 17.76 25.64 -26.63
CA GLY A 88 17.09 26.14 -27.82
C GLY A 88 15.76 25.42 -28.05
N LYS A 89 15.63 24.59 -29.09
CA LYS A 89 14.41 23.82 -29.37
C LYS A 89 14.42 22.43 -28.73
N HIS A 90 15.46 22.04 -28.05
CA HIS A 90 15.61 20.74 -27.42
C HIS A 90 15.20 20.83 -25.95
N ASN A 91 14.22 20.06 -25.53
CA ASN A 91 13.81 19.93 -24.13
C ASN A 91 14.09 18.50 -23.68
N LEU A 92 14.83 18.36 -22.57
CA LEU A 92 15.21 17.08 -22.00
C LEU A 92 14.76 17.01 -20.55
N ASN A 93 14.00 15.96 -20.22
CA ASN A 93 13.61 15.64 -18.87
C ASN A 93 14.02 14.20 -18.55
N MET A 94 14.75 14.04 -17.44
CA MET A 94 15.23 12.74 -17.01
C MET A 94 14.89 12.54 -15.53
N VAL A 95 14.52 11.34 -15.18
CA VAL A 95 14.23 10.92 -13.81
C VAL A 95 14.87 9.56 -13.57
N GLY A 96 15.58 9.43 -12.47
CA GLY A 96 16.07 8.17 -11.95
C GLY A 96 15.79 8.11 -10.46
N VAL A 97 14.99 7.12 -10.00
CA VAL A 97 14.60 6.97 -8.60
C VAL A 97 14.90 5.54 -8.15
N PHE A 98 15.58 5.42 -7.05
CA PHE A 98 15.66 4.20 -6.27
C PHE A 98 14.63 4.23 -5.14
N GLU A 99 13.88 3.16 -4.97
CA GLU A 99 12.94 2.97 -3.88
C GLU A 99 13.23 1.65 -3.16
N ALA A 100 13.18 1.67 -1.83
CA ALA A 100 13.24 0.47 -1.01
C ALA A 100 12.14 0.53 0.06
N LYS A 101 11.38 -0.57 0.20
CA LYS A 101 10.32 -0.74 1.19
C LYS A 101 10.63 -1.91 2.11
N ASN A 102 10.49 -1.69 3.41
CA ASN A 102 10.62 -2.71 4.44
C ASN A 102 9.33 -2.77 5.24
N ASN A 103 8.55 -3.83 5.03
CA ASN A 103 7.30 -4.09 5.70
C ASN A 103 7.50 -5.16 6.77
N GLN A 104 6.96 -4.93 7.96
CA GLN A 104 7.02 -5.87 9.07
C GLN A 104 5.68 -5.89 9.78
N GLY A 105 5.19 -7.09 10.05
CA GLY A 105 3.99 -7.33 10.85
C GLY A 105 4.29 -8.19 12.06
N LEU A 106 3.58 -7.91 13.13
CA LEU A 106 3.52 -8.70 14.37
C LEU A 106 2.07 -8.74 14.79
N SER A 107 1.58 -9.92 15.14
CA SER A 107 0.26 -10.09 15.75
C SER A 107 0.32 -11.12 16.85
N PHE A 108 -0.49 -10.93 17.88
CA PHE A 108 -0.78 -11.94 18.88
C PHE A 108 -2.21 -11.79 19.38
N ALA A 109 -2.77 -12.88 19.82
CA ALA A 109 -4.09 -12.92 20.43
C ALA A 109 -4.08 -13.80 21.67
N LEU A 110 -4.87 -13.40 22.65
CA LEU A 110 -5.08 -14.08 23.92
C LEU A 110 -6.58 -14.25 24.11
N SER A 111 -6.98 -15.39 24.67
CA SER A 111 -8.39 -15.61 25.03
C SER A 111 -8.52 -16.43 26.28
N ARG A 112 -9.61 -16.21 26.99
CA ARG A 112 -10.07 -17.06 28.08
C ARG A 112 -11.57 -17.28 27.99
N ARG A 113 -12.00 -18.43 28.45
CA ARG A 113 -13.41 -18.84 28.55
C ARG A 113 -13.78 -19.13 30.00
N ASN A 114 -15.04 -19.41 30.23
CA ASN A 114 -15.58 -19.87 31.49
C ASN A 114 -15.34 -18.88 32.63
N TYR A 115 -15.84 -17.66 32.44
CA TYR A 115 -15.84 -16.62 33.50
C TYR A 115 -16.95 -16.88 34.49
N ASP A 116 -16.61 -17.01 35.78
CA ASP A 116 -17.58 -17.11 36.87
C ASP A 116 -18.09 -15.74 37.29
N LEU A 117 -17.22 -14.73 37.18
CA LEU A 117 -17.57 -13.31 37.41
C LEU A 117 -17.59 -12.60 36.05
N LEU A 118 -18.59 -11.71 35.86
CA LEU A 118 -18.71 -10.92 34.63
C LEU A 118 -17.78 -9.70 34.66
N VAL A 119 -16.48 -9.98 34.73
CA VAL A 119 -15.41 -9.00 34.68
C VAL A 119 -14.58 -9.28 33.45
N ASP A 120 -14.50 -8.30 32.56
CA ASP A 120 -13.85 -8.43 31.25
C ASP A 120 -12.32 -8.24 31.30
N GLU A 121 -11.68 -8.96 32.24
CA GLU A 121 -10.23 -9.00 32.40
C GLU A 121 -9.71 -10.44 32.19
N LEU A 122 -8.64 -10.62 31.41
CA LEU A 122 -8.12 -11.95 31.07
C LEU A 122 -7.81 -12.83 32.27
N ASN A 123 -7.25 -12.25 33.33
CA ASN A 123 -6.88 -12.98 34.54
C ASN A 123 -8.09 -13.43 35.40
N MET A 124 -9.29 -12.90 35.11
CA MET A 124 -10.53 -13.24 35.82
C MET A 124 -11.27 -14.44 35.19
N GLY A 125 -10.83 -14.92 34.04
CA GLY A 125 -11.37 -16.14 33.44
C GLY A 125 -10.85 -17.41 34.12
N SER A 126 -11.37 -18.57 33.69
CA SER A 126 -11.02 -19.87 34.25
C SER A 126 -9.51 -20.06 34.43
N SER A 127 -9.12 -20.67 35.55
CA SER A 127 -7.74 -21.08 35.83
C SER A 127 -7.32 -22.37 35.10
N ASN A 128 -8.29 -23.08 34.48
CA ASN A 128 -8.00 -24.30 33.72
C ASN A 128 -7.28 -23.93 32.41
N PRO A 129 -6.08 -24.46 32.14
CA PRO A 129 -5.35 -24.20 30.91
C PRO A 129 -6.09 -24.59 29.61
N GLN A 130 -7.05 -25.51 29.67
CA GLN A 130 -7.90 -25.88 28.51
C GLN A 130 -8.85 -24.76 28.07
N ASP A 131 -9.08 -23.78 28.94
CA ASP A 131 -9.91 -22.59 28.66
C ASP A 131 -9.09 -21.41 28.15
N TRP A 132 -7.79 -21.58 27.99
CA TRP A 132 -6.89 -20.54 27.53
C TRP A 132 -6.59 -20.71 26.05
N GLY A 133 -6.59 -19.60 25.34
CA GLY A 133 -6.13 -19.56 23.94
C GLY A 133 -5.04 -18.52 23.79
N ASN A 134 -4.04 -18.86 23.00
CA ASN A 134 -3.02 -17.92 22.58
C ASN A 134 -2.59 -18.22 21.14
N SER A 135 -2.20 -17.19 20.43
CA SER A 135 -1.61 -17.29 19.11
C SER A 135 -0.70 -16.11 18.86
N GLY A 136 0.21 -16.26 17.93
CA GLY A 136 1.07 -15.16 17.53
C GLY A 136 1.85 -15.47 16.26
N SER A 137 2.11 -14.45 15.49
CA SER A 137 2.90 -14.54 14.26
C SER A 137 3.64 -13.26 13.96
N SER A 138 4.72 -13.37 13.22
CA SER A 138 5.40 -12.22 12.65
C SER A 138 5.85 -12.51 11.23
N TRP A 139 5.92 -11.46 10.43
CA TRP A 139 6.37 -11.56 9.05
C TRP A 139 7.19 -10.33 8.66
N LYS A 140 8.01 -10.49 7.64
CA LYS A 140 8.80 -9.43 7.03
C LYS A 140 8.70 -9.54 5.52
N ALA A 141 8.59 -8.41 4.85
CA ALA A 141 8.63 -8.33 3.39
C ALA A 141 9.51 -7.15 2.98
N ARG A 142 10.28 -7.33 1.93
CA ARG A 142 11.15 -6.30 1.38
C ARG A 142 10.94 -6.20 -0.11
N GLN A 143 10.91 -4.98 -0.59
CA GLN A 143 10.80 -4.65 -2.00
C GLN A 143 11.81 -3.55 -2.30
N GLN A 144 12.38 -3.57 -3.49
CA GLN A 144 13.21 -2.49 -4.00
C GLN A 144 13.00 -2.34 -5.49
N GLY A 145 13.20 -1.15 -5.99
CA GLY A 145 13.05 -0.89 -7.39
C GLY A 145 13.84 0.32 -7.86
N TRP A 146 14.19 0.29 -9.12
CA TRP A 146 14.72 1.42 -9.87
C TRP A 146 13.71 1.87 -10.89
N VAL A 147 13.33 3.14 -10.85
CA VAL A 147 12.45 3.76 -11.84
C VAL A 147 13.30 4.72 -12.66
N TYR A 148 13.19 4.66 -13.95
CA TYR A 148 13.84 5.60 -14.85
C TYR A 148 12.88 6.09 -15.93
N ARG A 149 13.09 7.32 -16.34
CA ARG A 149 12.37 7.97 -17.42
C ARG A 149 13.28 8.98 -18.10
N VAL A 150 13.31 8.95 -19.42
CA VAL A 150 13.95 9.97 -20.26
C VAL A 150 12.93 10.43 -21.26
N ALA A 151 12.59 11.71 -21.24
CA ALA A 151 11.68 12.32 -22.19
C ALA A 151 12.41 13.44 -22.92
N TYR A 152 12.36 13.38 -24.23
CA TYR A 152 12.94 14.35 -25.14
C TYR A 152 11.87 14.94 -26.04
N ASP A 153 11.92 16.25 -26.17
CA ASP A 153 11.04 17.02 -27.07
C ASP A 153 11.87 17.95 -27.93
N TYR A 154 11.58 17.95 -29.23
CA TYR A 154 12.18 18.90 -30.16
C TYR A 154 11.15 19.87 -30.68
N GLY A 155 11.21 21.10 -30.22
CA GLY A 155 10.37 22.22 -30.63
C GLY A 155 8.88 22.00 -30.41
N GLY A 156 8.48 21.15 -29.47
CA GLY A 156 7.08 20.78 -29.26
C GLY A 156 6.49 19.92 -30.39
N LYS A 157 7.31 19.47 -31.34
CA LYS A 157 6.92 18.82 -32.58
C LYS A 157 7.17 17.31 -32.57
N TYR A 158 8.39 16.92 -32.21
CA TYR A 158 8.79 15.52 -32.11
C TYR A 158 9.08 15.18 -30.66
N MET A 159 8.42 14.14 -30.13
CA MET A 159 8.52 13.74 -28.75
C MET A 159 8.90 12.26 -28.70
N LEU A 160 9.89 11.94 -27.88
CA LEU A 160 10.32 10.57 -27.59
C LEU A 160 10.39 10.40 -26.08
N GLU A 161 9.93 9.26 -25.59
CA GLU A 161 10.04 8.90 -24.20
C GLU A 161 10.43 7.43 -24.07
N ALA A 162 11.42 7.18 -23.22
CA ALA A 162 11.77 5.85 -22.74
C ALA A 162 11.64 5.85 -21.22
N SER A 163 10.95 4.89 -20.68
CA SER A 163 10.77 4.72 -19.23
C SER A 163 10.78 3.25 -18.87
N GLY A 164 10.89 2.95 -17.59
CA GLY A 164 10.77 1.59 -17.12
C GLY A 164 11.08 1.46 -15.65
N ARG A 165 10.88 0.22 -15.18
CA ARG A 165 11.15 -0.18 -13.81
C ARG A 165 11.97 -1.47 -13.79
N TYR A 166 12.87 -1.56 -12.83
CA TYR A 166 13.57 -2.77 -12.46
C TYR A 166 13.23 -3.06 -11.01
N ASP A 167 12.27 -3.94 -10.78
CA ASP A 167 11.68 -4.19 -9.47
C ASP A 167 12.10 -5.55 -8.93
N GLY A 168 12.41 -5.58 -7.63
CA GLY A 168 12.74 -6.79 -6.89
C GLY A 168 11.84 -6.98 -5.69
N SER A 169 11.38 -8.21 -5.48
CA SER A 169 10.52 -8.58 -4.36
C SER A 169 11.02 -9.82 -3.63
N TYR A 170 10.97 -9.75 -2.32
CA TYR A 170 11.29 -10.85 -1.42
C TYR A 170 10.39 -12.09 -1.60
N TYR A 171 9.19 -11.91 -2.11
CA TYR A 171 8.21 -13.01 -2.28
C TYR A 171 8.63 -14.04 -3.34
N PHE A 172 9.52 -13.67 -4.24
CA PHE A 172 9.99 -14.58 -5.30
C PHE A 172 11.26 -15.31 -4.91
N ALA A 173 11.50 -16.44 -5.54
CA ALA A 173 12.73 -17.21 -5.39
C ALA A 173 13.97 -16.37 -5.72
N PRO A 174 15.13 -16.61 -5.09
CA PRO A 174 16.31 -15.74 -5.22
C PRO A 174 16.74 -15.43 -6.66
N ASP A 175 16.58 -16.40 -7.56
CA ASP A 175 16.91 -16.32 -9.00
C ASP A 175 15.85 -15.61 -9.84
N LYS A 176 14.65 -15.40 -9.30
CA LYS A 176 13.50 -14.78 -9.99
C LYS A 176 12.97 -13.54 -9.28
N ARG A 177 13.75 -12.96 -8.39
CA ARG A 177 13.32 -11.81 -7.57
C ARG A 177 13.17 -10.52 -8.34
N PHE A 178 13.86 -10.38 -9.46
CA PHE A 178 13.92 -9.14 -10.20
C PHE A 178 13.24 -9.27 -11.55
N GLY A 179 12.44 -8.27 -11.89
CA GLY A 179 11.80 -8.10 -13.18
C GLY A 179 12.13 -6.74 -13.78
N PHE A 180 12.25 -6.71 -15.10
CA PHE A 180 12.48 -5.50 -15.87
C PHE A 180 11.27 -5.19 -16.75
N PHE A 181 10.73 -3.99 -16.63
CA PHE A 181 9.48 -3.57 -17.28
C PHE A 181 9.70 -2.26 -18.05
N PRO A 182 10.16 -2.36 -19.30
CA PRO A 182 10.40 -1.19 -20.14
C PRO A 182 9.14 -0.67 -20.82
N ALA A 183 9.15 0.62 -21.13
CA ALA A 183 8.15 1.24 -21.99
C ALA A 183 8.82 2.32 -22.85
N VAL A 184 8.32 2.45 -24.08
CA VAL A 184 8.75 3.48 -25.03
C VAL A 184 7.55 4.14 -25.68
N SER A 185 7.63 5.43 -25.95
CA SER A 185 6.59 6.14 -26.68
C SER A 185 7.20 7.18 -27.62
N ALA A 186 6.49 7.43 -28.72
CA ALA A 186 6.80 8.48 -29.68
C ALA A 186 5.57 9.33 -29.96
N GLY A 187 5.78 10.62 -30.16
CA GLY A 187 4.72 11.57 -30.50
C GLY A 187 5.18 12.51 -31.60
N TRP A 188 4.29 12.78 -32.53
CA TRP A 188 4.52 13.72 -33.63
C TRP A 188 3.35 14.68 -33.71
N ARG A 189 3.63 15.98 -33.56
CA ARG A 189 2.62 17.03 -33.70
C ARG A 189 2.61 17.48 -35.15
N LEU A 190 1.75 16.86 -35.93
CA LEU A 190 1.59 17.11 -37.39
C LEU A 190 1.15 18.54 -37.70
N SER A 191 0.33 19.15 -36.81
CA SER A 191 -0.13 20.54 -37.00
C SER A 191 1.00 21.58 -36.98
N GLU A 192 2.18 21.23 -36.46
CA GLU A 192 3.37 22.10 -36.45
C GLU A 192 4.25 21.90 -37.70
N GLU A 193 3.86 20.99 -38.60
CA GLU A 193 4.56 20.81 -39.88
C GLU A 193 4.23 21.93 -40.86
N SER A 194 5.22 22.33 -41.68
CA SER A 194 5.07 23.43 -42.65
C SER A 194 3.93 23.22 -43.63
N PHE A 195 3.64 21.98 -43.99
CA PHE A 195 2.57 21.60 -44.92
C PHE A 195 1.15 21.63 -44.30
N LEU A 196 1.01 21.62 -42.95
CA LEU A 196 -0.26 21.70 -42.27
C LEU A 196 -0.47 23.01 -41.49
N LYS A 197 0.59 23.77 -41.26
CA LYS A 197 0.57 24.99 -40.41
C LYS A 197 -0.43 26.06 -40.88
N ASN A 198 -0.74 26.09 -42.16
CA ASN A 198 -1.67 27.06 -42.76
C ASN A 198 -3.11 26.55 -42.89
N VAL A 199 -3.40 25.35 -42.47
CA VAL A 199 -4.76 24.76 -42.51
C VAL A 199 -5.56 25.25 -41.33
N LYS A 200 -6.37 26.31 -41.52
CA LYS A 200 -7.17 27.02 -40.48
C LYS A 200 -8.14 26.08 -39.73
N ALA A 201 -8.54 24.97 -40.32
CA ALA A 201 -9.42 23.98 -39.69
C ALA A 201 -8.70 23.05 -38.70
N LEU A 202 -7.36 23.06 -38.66
CA LEU A 202 -6.53 22.16 -37.85
C LEU A 202 -5.77 22.95 -36.76
N ASN A 203 -6.32 22.98 -35.57
CA ASN A 203 -5.68 23.67 -34.42
C ASN A 203 -4.59 22.79 -33.78
N ASN A 204 -4.82 21.50 -33.62
CA ASN A 204 -3.85 20.56 -33.03
C ASN A 204 -4.09 19.16 -33.53
N LEU A 205 -3.15 18.65 -34.31
CA LEU A 205 -3.13 17.25 -34.74
C LEU A 205 -1.84 16.59 -34.25
N LYS A 206 -1.98 15.59 -33.38
CA LYS A 206 -0.85 14.83 -32.80
C LYS A 206 -1.04 13.34 -33.00
N LEU A 207 -0.06 12.69 -33.60
CA LEU A 207 0.05 11.25 -33.67
C LEU A 207 0.88 10.74 -32.49
N ARG A 208 0.47 9.61 -31.90
CA ARG A 208 1.20 8.96 -30.81
C ARG A 208 1.23 7.45 -30.99
N ALA A 209 2.36 6.84 -30.63
CA ALA A 209 2.51 5.40 -30.54
C ALA A 209 3.27 5.07 -29.25
N SER A 210 2.91 3.96 -28.60
CA SER A 210 3.61 3.49 -27.40
C SER A 210 3.60 1.97 -27.34
N TYR A 211 4.64 1.42 -26.74
CA TYR A 211 4.78 0.02 -26.40
C TYR A 211 5.33 -0.07 -24.97
N GLY A 212 4.89 -1.04 -24.18
CA GLY A 212 5.40 -1.26 -22.84
C GLY A 212 5.03 -2.64 -22.32
N GLU A 213 5.85 -3.11 -21.39
CA GLU A 213 5.64 -4.34 -20.66
C GLU A 213 5.25 -4.00 -19.21
N VAL A 214 4.31 -4.78 -18.66
CA VAL A 214 3.85 -4.67 -17.27
C VAL A 214 4.13 -5.98 -16.54
N GLY A 215 4.43 -5.90 -15.25
CA GLY A 215 4.70 -7.02 -14.39
C GLY A 215 3.62 -7.22 -13.33
#